data_710d85be4a78cbed9e84bafefb545406
#
_entry.id   710d85be4a78cbed9e84bafefb545406
#
_cell.length_a   1.000
_cell.length_b   1.000
_cell.length_c   1.000
_cell.angle_alpha   90.00
_cell.angle_beta   90.00
_cell.angle_gamma   90.00
#
_symmetry.space_group_name_H-M   'P 1'
#
loop_
_entity.id
_entity.type
_entity.pdbx_description
1 polymer ?
#
loop_
_entity_poly.entity_id
_entity_poly.type
_entity_poly.pdbx_seq_one_letter_code
_entity_poly.pdbx_strand_id
1 'polypeptide(L)'
;MHDTTPVCRKKRSRAIDYTARWFRCPHDMPVPSPEFVLLDAPADALDLRPEAAAELVGHVRRWLEDAVIGLNLCPFAKAVHVKRQVRYAVSLATMDGDVLEHLRAEADVLRSRPASEIDTTLLIVPALADFFDFHSLTERAEAQLARAGFKGELQLASFHPDFVFADADPDDIANATNRAPVPILHLLREDSIARATAAVPDAADIYERNIATMERLGPQGWAAMAARFMPPPQQD
;
A
#
# COMPACT_ATOMS: atom_id res chain seq x y z
N MET A 1 -47.36 29.55 0.76
CA MET A 1 -46.70 28.44 0.06
C MET A 1 -45.30 28.37 0.60
N HIS A 2 -45.09 27.51 1.59
CA HIS A 2 -43.76 27.29 2.22
C HIS A 2 -43.21 26.01 1.65
N ASP A 3 -42.10 26.15 0.93
CA ASP A 3 -41.31 25.04 0.44
C ASP A 3 -40.38 24.60 1.58
N THR A 4 -40.62 23.41 2.11
CA THR A 4 -39.77 22.76 3.13
C THR A 4 -39.13 21.55 2.54
N THR A 5 -37.99 21.78 1.86
CA THR A 5 -37.11 20.70 1.44
C THR A 5 -36.27 20.25 2.65
N PRO A 6 -36.27 18.97 3.03
CA PRO A 6 -35.43 18.50 4.15
C PRO A 6 -33.98 18.43 3.73
N VAL A 7 -33.15 19.25 4.38
CA VAL A 7 -31.68 19.20 4.29
C VAL A 7 -31.18 17.94 4.99
N CYS A 8 -30.78 16.98 4.20
CA CYS A 8 -30.12 15.78 4.69
C CYS A 8 -28.72 16.17 5.23
N ARG A 9 -28.61 16.30 6.55
CA ARG A 9 -27.31 16.44 7.22
C ARG A 9 -26.57 15.10 7.16
N LYS A 10 -25.71 14.91 6.15
CA LYS A 10 -24.66 13.87 6.21
C LYS A 10 -23.76 14.16 7.42
N LYS A 11 -23.76 13.26 8.41
CA LYS A 11 -22.72 13.23 9.43
C LYS A 11 -21.40 12.99 8.69
N ARG A 12 -20.52 13.97 8.68
CA ARG A 12 -19.14 13.82 8.21
C ARG A 12 -18.45 12.84 9.16
N SER A 13 -18.21 11.63 8.73
CA SER A 13 -17.15 10.81 9.31
C SER A 13 -15.83 11.56 9.06
N ARG A 14 -14.94 11.55 10.03
CA ARG A 14 -13.59 12.11 9.87
C ARG A 14 -12.71 11.17 9.02
N ALA A 15 -13.21 10.69 7.89
CA ALA A 15 -12.38 10.02 6.91
C ALA A 15 -11.42 11.06 6.33
N ILE A 16 -10.14 10.84 6.48
CA ILE A 16 -9.10 11.66 5.86
C ILE A 16 -9.33 11.53 4.36
N ASP A 17 -9.70 12.62 3.71
CA ASP A 17 -9.93 12.65 2.27
C ASP A 17 -8.59 12.62 1.54
N TYR A 18 -8.11 11.40 1.25
CA TYR A 18 -6.88 11.20 0.47
C TYR A 18 -6.98 11.78 -0.93
N THR A 19 -8.18 11.95 -1.49
CA THR A 19 -8.34 12.57 -2.81
C THR A 19 -7.91 14.03 -2.77
N ALA A 20 -8.22 14.77 -1.68
CA ALA A 20 -7.79 16.16 -1.50
C ALA A 20 -6.28 16.29 -1.21
N ARG A 21 -5.64 15.25 -0.67
CA ARG A 21 -4.21 15.23 -0.35
C ARG A 21 -3.30 15.25 -1.58
N TRP A 22 -3.79 14.69 -2.72
CA TRP A 22 -2.98 14.45 -3.92
C TRP A 22 -3.10 15.54 -4.99
N PHE A 23 -4.02 16.51 -4.85
CA PHE A 23 -4.37 17.46 -5.91
C PHE A 23 -3.60 18.80 -5.91
N ARG A 24 -2.56 18.96 -5.11
CA ARG A 24 -1.74 20.18 -5.13
C ARG A 24 -0.28 19.87 -5.34
N CYS A 25 0.11 19.73 -6.61
CA CYS A 25 1.51 19.88 -7.00
C CYS A 25 1.66 20.92 -8.12
N PRO A 26 2.74 21.73 -8.10
CA PRO A 26 3.04 22.69 -9.14
C PRO A 26 3.38 21.98 -10.46
N HIS A 27 3.00 22.61 -11.56
CA HIS A 27 3.23 22.18 -12.92
C HIS A 27 4.69 21.87 -13.23
N ASP A 28 4.85 20.93 -14.21
CA ASP A 28 6.00 20.63 -15.05
C ASP A 28 7.02 19.60 -14.54
N MET A 29 6.59 18.33 -14.55
CA MET A 29 7.46 17.25 -15.01
C MET A 29 6.60 16.21 -15.75
N PRO A 30 6.94 15.79 -16.98
CA PRO A 30 6.30 14.64 -17.58
C PRO A 30 6.74 13.39 -16.80
N VAL A 31 5.88 12.91 -15.91
CA VAL A 31 6.06 11.62 -15.27
C VAL A 31 5.94 10.58 -16.38
N PRO A 32 6.98 9.77 -16.69
CA PRO A 32 6.80 8.65 -17.58
C PRO A 32 5.66 7.81 -16.99
N SER A 33 4.62 7.55 -17.79
CA SER A 33 3.45 6.80 -17.35
C SER A 33 3.91 5.51 -16.66
N PRO A 34 3.79 5.38 -15.34
CA PRO A 34 4.16 4.14 -14.69
C PRO A 34 3.20 3.06 -15.21
N GLU A 35 3.74 1.91 -15.54
CA GLU A 35 2.93 0.75 -15.88
C GLU A 35 2.13 0.35 -14.64
N PHE A 36 0.89 0.75 -14.57
CA PHE A 36 -0.05 0.39 -13.51
C PHE A 36 -1.43 0.15 -14.09
N VAL A 37 -2.28 -0.50 -13.32
CA VAL A 37 -3.67 -0.79 -13.68
C VAL A 37 -4.59 -0.06 -12.73
N LEU A 38 -5.62 0.61 -13.29
CA LEU A 38 -6.77 1.10 -12.54
C LEU A 38 -7.82 0.01 -12.49
N LEU A 39 -8.35 -0.24 -11.30
CA LEU A 39 -9.43 -1.19 -11.05
C LEU A 39 -10.69 -0.40 -10.70
N ASP A 40 -11.60 -0.34 -11.66
CA ASP A 40 -12.89 0.35 -11.51
C ASP A 40 -13.78 -0.38 -10.50
N ALA A 41 -14.61 0.40 -9.79
CA ALA A 41 -15.65 -0.14 -8.93
C ALA A 41 -17.04 0.23 -9.48
N PRO A 42 -17.96 -0.75 -9.58
CA PRO A 42 -19.26 -0.50 -10.25
C PRO A 42 -20.24 0.33 -9.42
N ALA A 43 -20.05 0.46 -8.10
CA ALA A 43 -20.97 1.16 -7.22
C ALA A 43 -20.45 2.53 -6.79
N ASP A 44 -19.61 2.60 -5.77
CA ASP A 44 -19.09 3.86 -5.24
C ASP A 44 -17.57 3.92 -5.48
N ALA A 45 -17.18 4.44 -6.65
CA ALA A 45 -15.78 4.63 -7.00
C ALA A 45 -15.26 5.99 -6.55
N LEU A 46 -13.96 6.03 -6.19
CA LEU A 46 -13.23 7.27 -6.04
C LEU A 46 -13.18 8.01 -7.38
N ASP A 47 -13.46 9.30 -7.35
CA ASP A 47 -13.21 10.19 -8.50
C ASP A 47 -11.69 10.50 -8.58
N LEU A 48 -10.93 9.49 -8.94
CA LEU A 48 -9.48 9.59 -9.09
C LEU A 48 -9.10 9.53 -10.58
N ARG A 49 -8.64 10.65 -11.11
CA ARG A 49 -8.20 10.74 -12.50
C ARG A 49 -6.93 9.90 -12.73
N PRO A 50 -6.69 9.38 -13.95
CA PRO A 50 -5.52 8.59 -14.28
C PRO A 50 -4.18 9.27 -13.91
N GLU A 51 -4.10 10.60 -14.04
CA GLU A 51 -2.89 11.37 -13.72
C GLU A 51 -2.62 11.36 -12.20
N ALA A 52 -3.66 11.51 -11.38
CA ALA A 52 -3.55 11.45 -9.92
C ALA A 52 -3.21 10.03 -9.45
N ALA A 53 -3.76 9.00 -10.11
CA ALA A 53 -3.37 7.62 -9.85
C ALA A 53 -1.90 7.35 -10.22
N ALA A 54 -1.42 7.92 -11.34
CA ALA A 54 -0.01 7.84 -11.74
C ALA A 54 0.92 8.50 -10.71
N GLU A 55 0.53 9.66 -10.17
CA GLU A 55 1.26 10.35 -9.11
C GLU A 55 1.32 9.50 -7.84
N LEU A 56 0.18 8.92 -7.44
CA LEU A 56 0.07 8.02 -6.30
C LEU A 56 1.04 6.82 -6.43
N VAL A 57 1.03 6.16 -7.59
CA VAL A 57 1.98 5.08 -7.89
C VAL A 57 3.43 5.58 -7.86
N GLY A 58 3.68 6.81 -8.32
CA GLY A 58 5.00 7.45 -8.23
C GLY A 58 5.48 7.61 -6.78
N HIS A 59 4.60 7.96 -5.84
CA HIS A 59 4.93 8.02 -4.41
C HIS A 59 5.23 6.64 -3.84
N VAL A 60 4.43 5.63 -4.17
CA VAL A 60 4.66 4.24 -3.73
C VAL A 60 5.97 3.69 -4.29
N ARG A 61 6.32 4.02 -5.53
CA ARG A 61 7.59 3.61 -6.14
C ARG A 61 8.78 4.25 -5.43
N ARG A 62 8.73 5.55 -5.14
CA ARG A 62 9.76 6.24 -4.36
C ARG A 62 9.90 5.66 -2.95
N TRP A 63 8.78 5.35 -2.29
CA TRP A 63 8.81 4.66 -0.99
C TRP A 63 9.51 3.30 -1.08
N LEU A 64 9.18 2.51 -2.10
CA LEU A 64 9.83 1.22 -2.34
C LEU A 64 11.35 1.38 -2.53
N GLU A 65 11.77 2.38 -3.33
CA GLU A 65 13.18 2.64 -3.63
C GLU A 65 13.95 3.22 -2.43
N ASP A 66 13.41 4.25 -1.80
CA ASP A 66 14.11 4.99 -0.75
C ASP A 66 14.06 4.30 0.61
N ALA A 67 12.90 3.81 1.02
CA ALA A 67 12.72 3.18 2.33
C ALA A 67 12.95 1.66 2.26
N VAL A 68 12.14 0.92 1.48
CA VAL A 68 12.18 -0.55 1.54
C VAL A 68 13.51 -1.09 1.02
N ILE A 69 13.98 -0.60 -0.13
CA ILE A 69 15.25 -1.02 -0.74
C ILE A 69 16.43 -0.26 -0.12
N GLY A 70 16.29 1.06 0.03
CA GLY A 70 17.37 1.93 0.52
C GLY A 70 17.82 1.61 1.94
N LEU A 71 16.89 1.28 2.84
CA LEU A 71 17.20 0.83 4.20
C LEU A 71 17.35 -0.69 4.31
N ASN A 72 17.19 -1.42 3.20
CA ASN A 72 17.24 -2.89 3.16
C ASN A 72 16.23 -3.56 4.12
N LEU A 73 15.02 -2.96 4.24
CA LEU A 73 13.95 -3.53 5.08
C LEU A 73 13.42 -4.84 4.51
N CYS A 74 13.46 -4.99 3.18
CA CYS A 74 13.16 -6.25 2.50
C CYS A 74 14.31 -6.59 1.54
N PRO A 75 15.17 -7.57 1.87
CA PRO A 75 16.32 -7.92 1.05
C PRO A 75 15.95 -8.46 -0.33
N PHE A 76 14.70 -8.86 -0.52
CA PHE A 76 14.19 -9.43 -1.78
C PHE A 76 13.67 -8.37 -2.75
N ALA A 77 13.23 -7.23 -2.25
CA ALA A 77 12.56 -6.17 -3.01
C ALA A 77 13.43 -5.64 -4.16
N LYS A 78 14.73 -5.48 -3.93
CA LYS A 78 15.66 -4.92 -4.93
C LYS A 78 15.72 -5.75 -6.22
N ALA A 79 15.80 -7.07 -6.10
CA ALA A 79 15.92 -7.94 -7.26
C ALA A 79 14.65 -7.93 -8.12
N VAL A 80 13.49 -7.96 -7.49
CA VAL A 80 12.17 -7.93 -8.14
C VAL A 80 11.94 -6.55 -8.77
N HIS A 81 12.30 -5.48 -8.09
CA HIS A 81 12.18 -4.11 -8.59
C HIS A 81 13.05 -3.87 -9.84
N VAL A 82 14.33 -4.23 -9.80
CA VAL A 82 15.27 -4.06 -10.94
C VAL A 82 14.81 -4.86 -12.17
N LYS A 83 14.23 -6.03 -11.97
CA LYS A 83 13.69 -6.87 -13.04
C LYS A 83 12.32 -6.39 -13.55
N ARG A 84 11.73 -5.32 -12.97
CA ARG A 84 10.40 -4.80 -13.30
C ARG A 84 9.27 -5.84 -13.14
N GLN A 85 9.38 -6.67 -12.10
CA GLN A 85 8.42 -7.73 -11.78
C GLN A 85 7.41 -7.32 -10.69
N VAL A 86 7.42 -6.04 -10.28
CA VAL A 86 6.44 -5.46 -9.37
C VAL A 86 5.26 -4.93 -10.17
N ARG A 87 4.07 -5.50 -9.94
CA ARG A 87 2.81 -4.98 -10.49
C ARG A 87 2.20 -3.97 -9.53
N TYR A 88 1.82 -2.82 -10.05
CA TYR A 88 1.09 -1.78 -9.33
C TYR A 88 -0.37 -1.80 -9.81
N ALA A 89 -1.31 -1.97 -8.90
CA ALA A 89 -2.75 -1.88 -9.15
C ALA A 89 -3.36 -0.85 -8.20
N VAL A 90 -4.20 0.03 -8.70
CA VAL A 90 -4.88 1.05 -7.90
C VAL A 90 -6.36 0.73 -7.91
N SER A 91 -6.91 0.43 -6.75
CA SER A 91 -8.35 0.21 -6.57
C SER A 91 -9.06 1.54 -6.39
N LEU A 92 -10.08 1.79 -7.21
CA LEU A 92 -10.99 2.93 -7.06
C LEU A 92 -12.16 2.63 -6.12
N ALA A 93 -12.25 1.40 -5.60
CA ALA A 93 -13.33 0.98 -4.71
C ALA A 93 -13.31 1.74 -3.38
N THR A 94 -14.50 2.17 -2.95
CA THR A 94 -14.73 2.78 -1.64
C THR A 94 -15.39 1.82 -0.66
N MET A 95 -15.90 0.69 -1.17
CA MET A 95 -16.55 -0.34 -0.38
C MET A 95 -15.63 -1.54 -0.19
N ASP A 96 -15.58 -2.06 1.02
CA ASP A 96 -14.73 -3.20 1.40
C ASP A 96 -14.93 -4.43 0.52
N GLY A 97 -16.19 -4.72 0.15
CA GLY A 97 -16.52 -5.85 -0.72
C GLY A 97 -15.83 -5.76 -2.07
N ASP A 98 -15.85 -4.58 -2.69
CA ASP A 98 -15.24 -4.35 -4.00
C ASP A 98 -13.71 -4.37 -3.91
N VAL A 99 -13.13 -3.85 -2.82
CA VAL A 99 -11.68 -3.95 -2.56
C VAL A 99 -11.25 -5.42 -2.46
N LEU A 100 -12.03 -6.24 -1.75
CA LEU A 100 -11.77 -7.68 -1.62
C LEU A 100 -11.91 -8.42 -2.96
N GLU A 101 -12.83 -8.02 -3.83
CA GLU A 101 -12.95 -8.56 -5.19
C GLU A 101 -11.74 -8.17 -6.05
N HIS A 102 -11.27 -6.92 -5.96
CA HIS A 102 -10.05 -6.49 -6.64
C HIS A 102 -8.82 -7.26 -6.15
N LEU A 103 -8.68 -7.46 -4.83
CA LEU A 103 -7.59 -8.28 -4.27
C LEU A 103 -7.63 -9.71 -4.83
N ARG A 104 -8.82 -10.31 -4.88
CA ARG A 104 -9.01 -11.65 -5.43
C ARG A 104 -8.63 -11.71 -6.91
N ALA A 105 -9.06 -10.73 -7.70
CA ALA A 105 -8.73 -10.65 -9.12
C ALA A 105 -7.21 -10.51 -9.33
N GLU A 106 -6.52 -9.67 -8.53
CA GLU A 106 -5.08 -9.53 -8.58
C GLU A 106 -4.33 -10.80 -8.13
N ALA A 107 -4.88 -11.56 -7.17
CA ALA A 107 -4.34 -12.85 -6.78
C ALA A 107 -4.46 -13.89 -7.94
N ASP A 108 -5.58 -13.91 -8.66
CA ASP A 108 -5.76 -14.76 -9.85
C ASP A 108 -4.82 -14.33 -11.00
N VAL A 109 -4.59 -13.03 -11.21
CA VAL A 109 -3.58 -12.52 -12.15
C VAL A 109 -2.20 -13.03 -11.76
N LEU A 110 -1.83 -12.90 -10.49
CA LEU A 110 -0.54 -13.33 -9.99
C LEU A 110 -0.36 -14.85 -10.16
N ARG A 111 -1.38 -15.68 -9.87
CA ARG A 111 -1.37 -17.13 -10.10
C ARG A 111 -1.21 -17.50 -11.58
N SER A 112 -1.85 -16.76 -12.49
CA SER A 112 -1.88 -17.07 -13.92
C SER A 112 -0.62 -16.65 -14.68
N ARG A 113 0.22 -15.76 -14.12
CA ARG A 113 1.43 -15.26 -14.75
C ARG A 113 2.69 -15.86 -14.12
N PRO A 114 3.75 -16.11 -14.89
CA PRO A 114 5.01 -16.59 -14.31
C PRO A 114 5.67 -15.48 -13.47
N ALA A 115 6.44 -15.87 -12.45
CA ALA A 115 7.19 -14.93 -11.59
C ALA A 115 8.20 -14.07 -12.38
N SER A 116 8.64 -14.55 -13.56
CA SER A 116 9.51 -13.78 -14.46
C SER A 116 8.82 -12.55 -15.08
N GLU A 117 7.48 -12.54 -15.11
CA GLU A 117 6.69 -11.39 -15.57
C GLU A 117 6.19 -10.56 -14.38
N ILE A 118 5.50 -11.22 -13.43
CA ILE A 118 4.96 -10.58 -12.21
C ILE A 118 5.30 -11.46 -11.03
N ASP A 119 6.20 -10.99 -10.18
CA ASP A 119 6.59 -11.72 -8.98
C ASP A 119 5.76 -11.29 -7.76
N THR A 120 5.30 -10.04 -7.74
CA THR A 120 4.51 -9.47 -6.64
C THR A 120 3.57 -8.38 -7.13
N THR A 121 2.45 -8.17 -6.39
CA THR A 121 1.49 -7.08 -6.67
C THR A 121 1.33 -6.18 -5.46
N LEU A 122 1.47 -4.88 -5.65
CA LEU A 122 1.10 -3.83 -4.71
C LEU A 122 -0.29 -3.32 -5.10
N LEU A 123 -1.33 -3.75 -4.39
CA LEU A 123 -2.68 -3.24 -4.54
C LEU A 123 -2.85 -2.01 -3.64
N ILE A 124 -2.89 -0.85 -4.25
CA ILE A 124 -3.02 0.46 -3.62
C ILE A 124 -4.50 0.73 -3.41
N VAL A 125 -4.92 1.03 -2.18
CA VAL A 125 -6.33 1.16 -1.78
C VAL A 125 -6.58 2.53 -1.10
N PRO A 126 -6.54 3.64 -1.85
CA PRO A 126 -6.50 5.00 -1.30
C PRO A 126 -7.76 5.39 -0.53
N ALA A 127 -8.88 4.71 -0.72
CA ALA A 127 -10.11 4.95 0.02
C ALA A 127 -10.06 4.52 1.49
N LEU A 128 -9.16 3.60 1.84
CA LEU A 128 -9.04 3.02 3.18
C LEU A 128 -8.06 3.81 4.05
N ALA A 129 -8.42 5.05 4.32
CA ALA A 129 -7.60 6.03 5.01
C ALA A 129 -7.52 5.83 6.52
N ASP A 130 -8.55 5.24 7.13
CA ASP A 130 -8.55 4.90 8.55
C ASP A 130 -7.79 3.59 8.78
N PHE A 131 -6.86 3.60 9.74
CA PHE A 131 -6.01 2.44 10.01
C PHE A 131 -6.80 1.25 10.56
N PHE A 132 -7.81 1.49 11.41
CA PHE A 132 -8.59 0.40 12.00
C PHE A 132 -9.50 -0.26 10.97
N ASP A 133 -10.12 0.53 10.10
CA ASP A 133 -10.92 0.01 8.98
C ASP A 133 -10.03 -0.81 8.03
N PHE A 134 -8.84 -0.30 7.70
CA PHE A 134 -7.86 -1.00 6.88
C PHE A 134 -7.38 -2.29 7.53
N HIS A 135 -7.09 -2.29 8.84
CA HIS A 135 -6.66 -3.48 9.57
C HIS A 135 -7.75 -4.55 9.57
N SER A 136 -9.00 -4.17 9.87
CA SER A 136 -10.15 -5.07 9.81
C SER A 136 -10.36 -5.66 8.41
N LEU A 137 -10.13 -4.86 7.36
CA LEU A 137 -10.16 -5.36 5.98
C LEU A 137 -9.04 -6.37 5.73
N THR A 138 -7.83 -6.14 6.24
CA THR A 138 -6.68 -7.03 6.04
C THR A 138 -6.97 -8.44 6.59
N GLU A 139 -7.55 -8.55 7.76
CA GLU A 139 -7.96 -9.86 8.34
C GLU A 139 -8.96 -10.60 7.43
N ARG A 140 -9.94 -9.87 6.90
CA ARG A 140 -10.92 -10.45 5.95
C ARG A 140 -10.29 -10.83 4.62
N ALA A 141 -9.32 -10.05 4.16
CA ALA A 141 -8.55 -10.30 2.95
C ALA A 141 -7.76 -11.61 3.05
N GLU A 142 -7.05 -11.84 4.16
CA GLU A 142 -6.34 -13.09 4.43
C GLU A 142 -7.30 -14.28 4.46
N ALA A 143 -8.42 -14.16 5.16
CA ALA A 143 -9.43 -15.20 5.24
C ALA A 143 -10.06 -15.50 3.86
N GLN A 144 -10.23 -14.50 3.01
CA GLN A 144 -10.74 -14.66 1.65
C GLN A 144 -9.73 -15.39 0.75
N LEU A 145 -8.46 -14.98 0.78
CA LEU A 145 -7.39 -15.65 0.01
C LEU A 145 -7.27 -17.12 0.41
N ALA A 146 -7.31 -17.42 1.71
CA ALA A 146 -7.26 -18.80 2.20
C ALA A 146 -8.45 -19.62 1.69
N ARG A 147 -9.68 -19.09 1.76
CA ARG A 147 -10.91 -19.76 1.24
C ARG A 147 -10.88 -19.93 -0.27
N ALA A 148 -10.24 -19.03 -0.99
CA ALA A 148 -10.09 -19.10 -2.44
C ALA A 148 -8.97 -20.05 -2.90
N GLY A 149 -8.30 -20.74 -1.96
CA GLY A 149 -7.28 -21.75 -2.26
C GLY A 149 -5.91 -21.15 -2.57
N PHE A 150 -5.61 -19.94 -2.09
CA PHE A 150 -4.29 -19.31 -2.24
C PHE A 150 -3.34 -19.61 -1.08
N LYS A 151 -3.83 -20.32 -0.03
CA LYS A 151 -2.99 -20.73 1.10
C LYS A 151 -1.86 -21.64 0.63
N GLY A 152 -0.62 -21.30 0.95
CA GLY A 152 0.57 -22.02 0.48
C GLY A 152 1.05 -21.59 -0.92
N GLU A 153 0.36 -20.66 -1.57
CA GLU A 153 0.78 -20.07 -2.85
C GLU A 153 1.10 -18.58 -2.74
N LEU A 154 0.23 -17.84 -2.03
CA LEU A 154 0.35 -16.40 -1.85
C LEU A 154 0.26 -16.03 -0.37
N GLN A 155 1.08 -15.06 0.02
CA GLN A 155 1.07 -14.41 1.30
C GLN A 155 0.60 -12.96 1.14
N LEU A 156 -0.14 -12.45 2.12
CA LEU A 156 -0.52 -11.04 2.20
C LEU A 156 0.35 -10.33 3.22
N ALA A 157 0.89 -9.18 2.82
CA ALA A 157 1.45 -8.19 3.74
C ALA A 157 0.68 -6.89 3.60
N SER A 158 0.71 -6.03 4.62
CA SER A 158 -0.03 -4.78 4.62
C SER A 158 0.86 -3.61 5.06
N PHE A 159 0.62 -2.43 4.45
CA PHE A 159 1.30 -1.19 4.76
C PHE A 159 0.27 -0.05 4.84
N HIS A 160 0.46 0.86 5.79
CA HIS A 160 -0.45 1.99 5.98
C HIS A 160 0.34 3.21 6.46
N PRO A 161 -0.06 4.45 6.12
CA PRO A 161 0.62 5.65 6.64
C PRO A 161 0.71 5.70 8.17
N ASP A 162 -0.35 5.28 8.85
CA ASP A 162 -0.49 5.29 10.30
C ASP A 162 -0.34 3.89 10.92
N PHE A 163 0.48 3.02 10.29
CA PHE A 163 0.68 1.65 10.77
C PHE A 163 1.24 1.63 12.20
N VAL A 164 0.63 0.80 13.04
CA VAL A 164 1.07 0.52 14.42
C VAL A 164 1.00 -0.99 14.63
N PHE A 165 2.10 -1.59 15.12
CA PHE A 165 2.10 -3.00 15.49
C PHE A 165 1.24 -3.24 16.74
N ALA A 166 0.69 -4.45 16.86
CA ALA A 166 0.01 -4.86 18.09
C ALA A 166 0.93 -4.66 19.30
N ASP A 167 0.37 -4.12 20.38
CA ASP A 167 1.07 -3.85 21.65
C ASP A 167 2.26 -2.86 21.55
N ALA A 168 2.49 -2.20 20.40
CA ALA A 168 3.50 -1.16 20.26
C ALA A 168 2.95 0.22 20.63
N ASP A 169 3.83 1.11 21.12
CA ASP A 169 3.51 2.51 21.26
C ASP A 169 3.31 3.14 19.85
N PRO A 170 2.26 3.94 19.62
CA PRO A 170 2.07 4.63 18.34
C PRO A 170 3.28 5.47 17.88
N ASP A 171 4.06 5.98 18.83
CA ASP A 171 5.25 6.77 18.57
C ASP A 171 6.52 5.92 18.37
N ASP A 172 6.43 4.59 18.53
CA ASP A 172 7.55 3.70 18.30
C ASP A 172 8.00 3.77 16.83
N ILE A 173 9.28 4.10 16.65
CA ILE A 173 9.87 4.22 15.31
C ILE A 173 9.87 2.89 14.54
N ALA A 174 9.82 1.75 15.22
CA ALA A 174 9.71 0.43 14.60
C ALA A 174 8.45 0.30 13.73
N ASN A 175 7.36 0.99 14.08
CA ASN A 175 6.13 1.04 13.26
C ASN A 175 6.39 1.50 11.83
N ALA A 176 7.40 2.34 11.63
CA ALA A 176 7.75 2.88 10.32
C ALA A 176 8.26 1.83 9.32
N THR A 177 8.63 0.63 9.78
CA THR A 177 8.95 -0.50 8.89
C THR A 177 7.78 -0.90 8.00
N ASN A 178 6.54 -0.68 8.48
CA ASN A 178 5.31 -0.97 7.75
C ASN A 178 4.53 0.31 7.34
N ARG A 179 5.12 1.50 7.53
CA ARG A 179 4.50 2.74 7.05
C ARG A 179 4.81 2.97 5.58
N ALA A 180 3.75 3.23 4.80
CA ALA A 180 3.79 3.54 3.37
C ALA A 180 3.03 4.84 3.09
N PRO A 181 3.22 5.49 1.91
CA PRO A 181 2.55 6.77 1.60
C PRO A 181 1.03 6.67 1.53
N VAL A 182 0.50 5.48 1.28
CA VAL A 182 -0.93 5.17 1.18
C VAL A 182 -1.17 3.76 1.67
N PRO A 183 -2.42 3.36 1.96
CA PRO A 183 -2.74 1.98 2.29
C PRO A 183 -2.45 1.03 1.12
N ILE A 184 -1.76 -0.07 1.39
CA ILE A 184 -1.34 -1.07 0.40
C ILE A 184 -1.61 -2.47 0.93
N LEU A 185 -2.29 -3.28 0.13
CA LEU A 185 -2.37 -4.73 0.27
C LEU A 185 -1.34 -5.36 -0.68
N HIS A 186 -0.36 -6.06 -0.14
CA HIS A 186 0.78 -6.57 -0.88
C HIS A 186 0.71 -8.08 -1.01
N LEU A 187 0.47 -8.57 -2.24
CA LEU A 187 0.47 -9.98 -2.57
C LEU A 187 1.88 -10.46 -2.93
N LEU A 188 2.33 -11.51 -2.26
CA LEU A 188 3.65 -12.10 -2.41
C LEU A 188 3.53 -13.59 -2.74
N ARG A 189 4.37 -14.09 -3.67
CA ARG A 189 4.46 -15.54 -3.92
C ARG A 189 5.27 -16.21 -2.81
N GLU A 190 4.70 -17.22 -2.16
CA GLU A 190 5.42 -17.97 -1.12
C GLU A 190 6.68 -18.66 -1.67
N ASP A 191 6.61 -19.22 -2.88
CA ASP A 191 7.77 -19.82 -3.53
C ASP A 191 8.92 -18.82 -3.78
N SER A 192 8.59 -17.57 -4.13
CA SER A 192 9.59 -16.53 -4.35
C SER A 192 10.24 -16.10 -3.04
N ILE A 193 9.43 -15.96 -1.97
CA ILE A 193 9.93 -15.69 -0.62
C ILE A 193 10.84 -16.85 -0.16
N ALA A 194 10.38 -18.09 -0.28
CA ALA A 194 11.15 -19.27 0.12
C ALA A 194 12.51 -19.36 -0.59
N ARG A 195 12.55 -19.13 -1.91
CA ARG A 195 13.80 -19.09 -2.66
C ARG A 195 14.73 -17.97 -2.20
N ALA A 196 14.15 -16.82 -1.92
CA ALA A 196 14.93 -15.65 -1.52
C ALA A 196 15.45 -15.79 -0.08
N THR A 197 14.65 -16.32 0.85
CA THR A 197 15.08 -16.60 2.22
C THR A 197 16.16 -17.69 2.29
N ALA A 198 16.07 -18.72 1.44
CA ALA A 198 17.11 -19.76 1.36
C ALA A 198 18.48 -19.20 0.92
N ALA A 199 18.50 -18.06 0.23
CA ALA A 199 19.73 -17.40 -0.23
C ALA A 199 20.32 -16.39 0.80
N VAL A 200 19.60 -16.10 1.88
CA VAL A 200 19.99 -15.13 2.91
C VAL A 200 20.26 -15.88 4.21
N PRO A 201 21.51 -15.91 4.71
CA PRO A 201 21.76 -16.39 6.07
C PRO A 201 20.94 -15.58 7.07
N ASP A 202 20.38 -16.22 8.07
CA ASP A 202 19.63 -15.58 9.17
C ASP A 202 18.40 -14.77 8.71
N ALA A 203 17.61 -15.32 7.78
CA ALA A 203 16.35 -14.70 7.36
C ALA A 203 15.36 -14.46 8.53
N ALA A 204 15.48 -15.26 9.62
CA ALA A 204 14.70 -15.06 10.84
C ALA A 204 15.00 -13.71 11.53
N ASP A 205 16.21 -13.17 11.33
CA ASP A 205 16.65 -11.92 11.97
C ASP A 205 16.25 -10.66 11.19
N ILE A 206 15.52 -10.80 10.07
CA ILE A 206 15.11 -9.63 9.24
C ILE A 206 14.31 -8.65 10.10
N TYR A 207 13.41 -9.13 10.93
CA TYR A 207 12.59 -8.30 11.81
C TYR A 207 13.45 -7.49 12.79
N GLU A 208 14.35 -8.15 13.51
CA GLU A 208 15.24 -7.48 14.48
C GLU A 208 16.19 -6.47 13.82
N ARG A 209 16.71 -6.82 12.64
CA ARG A 209 17.54 -5.90 11.84
C ARG A 209 16.77 -4.68 11.35
N ASN A 210 15.49 -4.85 11.01
CA ASN A 210 14.65 -3.75 10.62
C ASN A 210 14.42 -2.80 11.80
N ILE A 211 14.09 -3.31 12.98
CA ILE A 211 13.96 -2.51 14.21
C ILE A 211 15.25 -1.74 14.46
N ALA A 212 16.39 -2.42 14.54
CA ALA A 212 17.69 -1.79 14.77
C ALA A 212 18.04 -0.75 13.69
N THR A 213 17.59 -0.93 12.45
CA THR A 213 17.78 0.04 11.37
C THR A 213 16.93 1.29 11.60
N MET A 214 15.67 1.13 12.01
CA MET A 214 14.79 2.24 12.31
C MET A 214 15.24 3.01 13.56
N GLU A 215 15.68 2.33 14.60
CA GLU A 215 16.24 2.95 15.81
C GLU A 215 17.49 3.80 15.49
N ARG A 216 18.42 3.30 14.65
CA ARG A 216 19.58 4.06 14.20
C ARG A 216 19.22 5.28 13.35
N LEU A 217 18.19 5.14 12.50
CA LEU A 217 17.70 6.25 11.68
C LEU A 217 17.02 7.31 12.54
N GLY A 218 16.28 6.88 13.53
CA GLY A 218 15.51 7.70 14.45
C GLY A 218 14.34 8.46 13.80
N PRO A 219 13.47 9.07 14.61
CA PRO A 219 12.28 9.79 14.11
C PRO A 219 12.61 10.93 13.15
N GLN A 220 13.70 11.66 13.39
CA GLN A 220 14.11 12.77 12.52
C GLN A 220 14.61 12.28 11.16
N GLY A 221 15.42 11.21 11.16
CA GLY A 221 15.91 10.60 9.93
C GLY A 221 14.76 10.02 9.09
N TRP A 222 13.81 9.35 9.74
CA TRP A 222 12.60 8.87 9.08
C TRP A 222 11.76 10.01 8.50
N ALA A 223 11.49 11.08 9.27
CA ALA A 223 10.72 12.23 8.80
C ALA A 223 11.35 12.88 7.56
N ALA A 224 12.68 13.06 7.55
CA ALA A 224 13.41 13.61 6.41
C ALA A 224 13.33 12.71 5.17
N MET A 225 13.37 11.39 5.35
CA MET A 225 13.19 10.41 4.27
C MET A 225 11.76 10.38 3.79
N ALA A 226 10.79 10.30 4.70
CA ALA A 226 9.37 10.21 4.41
C ALA A 226 8.86 11.43 3.63
N ALA A 227 9.40 12.62 3.86
CA ALA A 227 9.08 13.83 3.12
C ALA A 227 9.31 13.71 1.60
N ARG A 228 10.10 12.72 1.14
CA ARG A 228 10.37 12.50 -0.29
C ARG A 228 9.28 11.71 -0.99
N PHE A 229 8.52 10.91 -0.26
CA PHE A 229 7.48 10.02 -0.81
C PHE A 229 6.12 10.15 -0.11
N MET A 230 6.06 10.71 1.09
CA MET A 230 4.77 11.02 1.71
C MET A 230 4.19 12.29 1.08
N PRO A 231 2.88 12.36 0.89
CA PRO A 231 2.25 13.62 0.52
C PRO A 231 2.47 14.67 1.62
N PRO A 232 2.60 15.95 1.27
CA PRO A 232 2.73 16.99 2.27
C PRO A 232 1.50 16.98 3.19
N PRO A 233 1.68 17.28 4.50
CA PRO A 233 0.55 17.41 5.42
C PRO A 233 -0.41 18.49 4.91
N GLN A 234 -1.70 18.23 5.04
CA GLN A 234 -2.71 19.24 4.72
C GLN A 234 -2.52 20.40 5.67
N GLN A 235 -2.36 21.60 5.12
CA GLN A 235 -2.50 22.84 5.88
C GLN A 235 -4.00 23.09 6.03
N ASP A 236 -4.50 23.02 7.27
CA ASP A 236 -5.86 23.38 7.65
C ASP A 236 -6.17 24.84 7.30
#